data_3772f853d150feec8016848b0a1581b5
#
_entry.id   3772f853d150feec8016848b0a1581b5
#
_cell.length_a   1.000
_cell.length_b   1.000
_cell.length_c   1.000
_cell.angle_alpha   90.00
_cell.angle_beta   90.00
_cell.angle_gamma   90.00
#
_symmetry.space_group_name_H-M   'P 1'
#
loop_
_entity.id
_entity.type
_entity.pdbx_description
1 polymer ?
#
loop_
_entity_poly.entity_id
_entity_poly.type
_entity_poly.pdbx_seq_one_letter_code
_entity_poly.pdbx_strand_id
1 'polypeptide(L)'
;EDKAVPAGPPVTQFQTGELTIGDYTFKAQYIPFDVRREVCGAYHLIQADSYRGNYFFSFYNEDDEEQSAKIFEYAIKDDRLTPMEEYNIDGSNALSIDRNGILYAMDPFDVYCYDLNSSDPEEPGDALDYMGSCYSSKDRDLTVIYWTDSAPVLVQDGEYTELTLEGDNEIGPFCSMPSLNLSGDELLTVGEPDSSGDYYFAAFDLDGNELARSSQPVGSFDAVMMKRPNGYLLDTGYMWELYAPDGTFLEKSLPVGERETLCQLCGDFCTFDVFLPLEENAFLAVGHHGKATEPDEPVVFRITTDF
;
A
#
# COMPACT_ATOMS: atom_id res chain seq x y z
N GLU A 1 21.22 14.64 -28.89
CA GLU A 1 20.40 15.82 -28.54
C GLU A 1 19.06 15.31 -28.03
N ASP A 2 18.97 15.14 -26.73
CA ASP A 2 17.73 14.79 -26.03
C ASP A 2 16.72 15.93 -26.21
N LYS A 3 15.77 15.70 -27.10
CA LYS A 3 14.63 16.59 -27.23
C LYS A 3 13.77 16.43 -25.98
N ALA A 4 13.89 17.39 -25.09
CA ALA A 4 12.92 17.52 -24.01
C ALA A 4 11.51 17.51 -24.59
N VAL A 5 10.74 16.45 -24.34
CA VAL A 5 9.32 16.37 -24.67
C VAL A 5 8.59 17.35 -23.73
N PRO A 6 7.65 18.21 -24.16
CA PRO A 6 6.96 19.14 -23.28
C PRO A 6 6.24 18.39 -22.14
N ALA A 7 6.32 18.88 -20.91
CA ALA A 7 5.49 18.37 -19.83
C ALA A 7 4.04 18.35 -20.32
N GLY A 8 3.35 17.23 -20.11
CA GLY A 8 1.91 17.16 -20.35
C GLY A 8 1.22 18.36 -19.67
N PRO A 9 0.01 18.72 -20.06
CA PRO A 9 -0.71 19.79 -19.39
C PRO A 9 -0.68 19.51 -17.90
N PRO A 10 -0.45 20.54 -17.07
CA PRO A 10 -0.50 20.34 -15.62
C PRO A 10 -1.84 19.69 -15.30
N VAL A 11 -1.82 18.65 -14.46
CA VAL A 11 -3.03 18.01 -13.95
C VAL A 11 -3.78 19.07 -13.14
N THR A 12 -4.66 19.82 -13.80
CA THR A 12 -5.41 20.92 -13.17
C THR A 12 -6.73 20.45 -12.58
N GLN A 13 -7.03 19.17 -12.72
CA GLN A 13 -8.31 18.59 -12.32
C GLN A 13 -8.34 18.12 -10.86
N PHE A 14 -7.20 17.83 -10.25
CA PHE A 14 -7.15 17.43 -8.85
C PHE A 14 -7.25 18.64 -7.93
N GLN A 15 -8.24 18.62 -7.08
CA GLN A 15 -8.55 19.70 -6.13
C GLN A 15 -8.48 19.17 -4.71
N THR A 16 -8.36 20.09 -3.76
CA THR A 16 -8.61 19.77 -2.36
C THR A 16 -10.07 19.41 -2.18
N GLY A 17 -10.34 18.17 -1.80
CA GLY A 17 -11.68 17.65 -1.54
C GLY A 17 -11.93 17.39 -0.07
N GLU A 18 -13.20 17.28 0.30
CA GLU A 18 -13.61 16.91 1.63
C GLU A 18 -14.71 15.85 1.53
N LEU A 19 -14.59 14.79 2.33
CA LEU A 19 -15.54 13.70 2.45
C LEU A 19 -15.89 13.48 3.91
N THR A 20 -17.18 13.42 4.23
CA THR A 20 -17.66 13.05 5.57
C THR A 20 -18.22 11.65 5.54
N ILE A 21 -17.76 10.79 6.46
CA ILE A 21 -18.22 9.41 6.65
C ILE A 21 -18.65 9.27 8.09
N GLY A 22 -19.96 9.15 8.35
CA GLY A 22 -20.50 9.20 9.70
C GLY A 22 -20.15 10.52 10.38
N ASP A 23 -19.49 10.44 11.52
CA ASP A 23 -19.06 11.60 12.32
C ASP A 23 -17.65 12.10 11.95
N TYR A 24 -16.96 11.43 11.02
CA TYR A 24 -15.56 11.71 10.69
C TYR A 24 -15.40 12.46 9.38
N THR A 25 -14.41 13.34 9.33
CA THR A 25 -14.10 14.16 8.16
C THR A 25 -12.74 13.80 7.60
N PHE A 26 -12.67 13.61 6.29
CA PHE A 26 -11.45 13.37 5.52
C PHE A 26 -11.26 14.53 4.54
N LYS A 27 -10.06 15.11 4.54
CA LYS A 27 -9.69 16.20 3.62
C LYS A 27 -8.50 15.77 2.80
N ALA A 28 -8.67 15.77 1.49
CA ALA A 28 -7.63 15.45 0.54
C ALA A 28 -6.96 16.70 -0.01
N GLN A 29 -5.65 16.71 0.01
CA GLN A 29 -4.82 17.68 -0.68
C GLN A 29 -3.96 16.95 -1.70
N TYR A 30 -4.12 17.25 -2.98
CA TYR A 30 -3.25 16.72 -4.01
C TYR A 30 -1.81 17.19 -3.80
N ILE A 31 -0.87 16.27 -3.84
CA ILE A 31 0.56 16.55 -3.79
C ILE A 31 1.11 16.36 -5.20
N PRO A 32 1.42 17.45 -5.92
CA PRO A 32 2.05 17.35 -7.22
C PRO A 32 3.39 16.64 -7.10
N PHE A 33 3.67 15.70 -8.00
CA PHE A 33 5.00 15.16 -8.13
C PHE A 33 5.42 15.03 -9.59
N ASP A 34 6.70 15.26 -9.84
CA ASP A 34 7.22 15.19 -11.18
C ASP A 34 7.63 13.74 -11.45
N VAL A 35 6.70 12.95 -11.96
CA VAL A 35 7.02 11.63 -12.48
C VAL A 35 8.01 11.82 -13.63
N ARG A 36 9.17 11.18 -13.54
CA ARG A 36 10.13 11.22 -14.64
C ARG A 36 9.48 10.62 -15.88
N ARG A 37 9.71 11.24 -17.03
CA ARG A 37 9.07 10.88 -18.31
C ARG A 37 9.30 9.46 -18.78
N GLU A 38 10.42 8.90 -18.37
CA GLU A 38 10.80 7.52 -18.65
C GLU A 38 9.79 6.52 -18.07
N VAL A 39 9.06 6.96 -17.06
CA VAL A 39 8.03 6.18 -16.36
C VAL A 39 6.63 6.44 -16.89
N CYS A 40 6.35 7.66 -17.43
CA CYS A 40 5.03 8.00 -17.92
C CYS A 40 4.67 7.24 -19.21
N GLY A 41 3.64 6.43 -19.16
CA GLY A 41 3.03 5.77 -20.33
C GLY A 41 3.49 4.35 -20.64
N ALA A 42 4.49 3.84 -19.91
CA ALA A 42 4.96 2.46 -20.04
C ALA A 42 5.07 1.73 -18.68
N TYR A 43 5.08 2.48 -17.60
CA TYR A 43 5.28 1.94 -16.25
C TYR A 43 4.03 2.10 -15.40
N HIS A 44 3.70 1.06 -14.66
CA HIS A 44 2.64 1.06 -13.67
C HIS A 44 3.23 1.24 -12.27
N LEU A 45 2.58 2.06 -11.45
CA LEU A 45 2.89 2.11 -10.02
C LEU A 45 2.44 0.78 -9.40
N ILE A 46 3.35 0.12 -8.68
CA ILE A 46 3.05 -1.15 -8.02
C ILE A 46 2.94 -0.96 -6.53
N GLN A 47 3.89 -0.23 -5.94
CA GLN A 47 4.01 -0.11 -4.50
C GLN A 47 4.66 1.21 -4.12
N ALA A 48 4.41 1.64 -2.89
CA ALA A 48 5.13 2.74 -2.29
C ALA A 48 5.42 2.44 -0.82
N ASP A 49 6.53 2.98 -0.32
CA ASP A 49 6.88 2.91 1.09
C ASP A 49 7.64 4.17 1.52
N SER A 50 8.01 4.29 2.79
CA SER A 50 8.70 5.44 3.35
C SER A 50 9.88 5.05 4.24
N TYR A 51 10.95 5.84 4.16
CA TYR A 51 12.13 5.68 5.01
C TYR A 51 12.77 7.03 5.30
N ARG A 52 13.04 7.32 6.57
CA ARG A 52 13.67 8.59 7.05
C ARG A 52 12.99 9.86 6.52
N GLY A 53 11.68 9.83 6.34
CA GLY A 53 10.92 10.99 5.86
C GLY A 53 10.95 11.20 4.35
N ASN A 54 11.57 10.29 3.61
CA ASN A 54 11.48 10.19 2.16
C ASN A 54 10.50 9.09 1.76
N TYR A 55 10.03 9.16 0.52
CA TYR A 55 9.02 8.26 -0.05
C TYR A 55 9.61 7.57 -1.26
N PHE A 56 9.41 6.27 -1.33
CA PHE A 56 9.93 5.40 -2.37
C PHE A 56 8.74 4.87 -3.16
N PHE A 57 8.83 4.97 -4.48
CA PHE A 57 7.79 4.51 -5.39
C PHE A 57 8.41 3.51 -6.35
N SER A 58 7.82 2.32 -6.42
CA SER A 58 8.22 1.27 -7.36
C SER A 58 7.34 1.31 -8.60
N PHE A 59 7.96 1.30 -9.75
CA PHE A 59 7.29 1.28 -11.04
C PHE A 59 7.77 0.09 -11.88
N TYR A 60 6.84 -0.56 -12.52
CA TYR A 60 7.05 -1.75 -13.33
C TYR A 60 6.65 -1.50 -14.78
N ASN A 61 7.42 -2.01 -15.72
CA ASN A 61 7.13 -1.98 -17.14
C ASN A 61 6.82 -3.39 -17.65
N GLU A 62 5.58 -3.65 -18.02
CA GLU A 62 5.14 -4.95 -18.56
C GLU A 62 5.82 -5.31 -19.90
N ASP A 63 6.25 -4.30 -20.66
CA ASP A 63 6.91 -4.47 -21.95
C ASP A 63 8.43 -4.75 -21.81
N ASP A 64 8.99 -4.68 -20.61
CA ASP A 64 10.39 -4.96 -20.35
C ASP A 64 10.61 -6.48 -20.20
N GLU A 65 11.40 -7.06 -21.10
CA GLU A 65 11.72 -8.50 -21.07
C GLU A 65 12.51 -8.89 -19.80
N GLU A 66 13.21 -7.96 -19.18
CA GLU A 66 13.99 -8.17 -17.95
C GLU A 66 13.14 -8.00 -16.69
N GLN A 67 11.92 -7.46 -16.82
CA GLN A 67 10.97 -7.24 -15.71
C GLN A 67 11.59 -6.49 -14.51
N SER A 68 12.55 -5.62 -14.76
CA SER A 68 13.19 -4.84 -13.72
C SER A 68 12.26 -3.73 -13.22
N ALA A 69 12.20 -3.54 -11.91
CA ALA A 69 11.52 -2.40 -11.32
C ALA A 69 12.45 -1.19 -11.30
N LYS A 70 11.84 -0.02 -11.47
CA LYS A 70 12.49 1.25 -11.16
C LYS A 70 11.92 1.80 -9.88
N ILE A 71 12.80 2.04 -8.93
CA ILE A 71 12.44 2.63 -7.64
C ILE A 71 12.96 4.06 -7.60
N PHE A 72 12.07 4.99 -7.28
CA PHE A 72 12.38 6.40 -7.18
C PHE A 72 12.16 6.89 -5.76
N GLU A 73 13.16 7.57 -5.23
CA GLU A 73 13.11 8.25 -3.95
C GLU A 73 12.65 9.70 -4.13
N TYR A 74 11.72 10.14 -3.30
CA TYR A 74 11.17 11.49 -3.26
C TYR A 74 11.15 12.06 -1.85
N ALA A 75 11.31 13.36 -1.75
CA ALA A 75 11.07 14.11 -0.52
C ALA A 75 9.91 15.09 -0.72
N ILE A 76 9.09 15.30 0.32
CA ILE A 76 8.10 16.38 0.30
C ILE A 76 8.79 17.69 0.64
N LYS A 77 8.79 18.62 -0.32
CA LYS A 77 9.29 19.99 -0.17
C LYS A 77 8.26 20.95 -0.76
N ASP A 78 7.87 21.95 0.02
CA ASP A 78 6.90 22.97 -0.40
C ASP A 78 5.59 22.36 -0.95
N ASP A 79 5.04 21.36 -0.23
CA ASP A 79 3.84 20.59 -0.60
C ASP A 79 3.94 19.91 -1.99
N ARG A 80 5.14 19.56 -2.42
CA ARG A 80 5.44 18.86 -3.67
C ARG A 80 6.39 17.70 -3.40
N LEU A 81 6.18 16.57 -4.05
CA LEU A 81 7.15 15.49 -4.13
C LEU A 81 8.26 15.87 -5.10
N THR A 82 9.46 16.02 -4.56
CA THR A 82 10.65 16.39 -5.31
C THR A 82 11.54 15.16 -5.46
N PRO A 83 11.92 14.76 -6.69
CA PRO A 83 12.75 13.60 -6.92
C PRO A 83 14.14 13.78 -6.29
N MET A 84 14.63 12.74 -5.63
CA MET A 84 15.94 12.68 -4.98
C MET A 84 16.87 11.75 -5.74
N GLU A 85 16.55 10.47 -5.82
CA GLU A 85 17.38 9.42 -6.38
C GLU A 85 16.55 8.38 -7.14
N GLU A 86 17.20 7.59 -7.99
CA GLU A 86 16.64 6.51 -8.76
C GLU A 86 17.50 5.27 -8.55
N TYR A 87 16.87 4.15 -8.28
CA TYR A 87 17.53 2.86 -8.09
C TYR A 87 17.04 1.87 -9.15
N ASN A 88 17.99 1.21 -9.83
CA ASN A 88 17.67 0.09 -10.70
C ASN A 88 17.84 -1.19 -9.89
N ILE A 89 16.72 -1.79 -9.54
CA ILE A 89 16.68 -2.97 -8.67
C ILE A 89 16.06 -4.12 -9.46
N ASP A 90 16.75 -5.24 -9.51
CA ASP A 90 16.23 -6.46 -10.07
C ASP A 90 15.15 -7.02 -9.14
N GLY A 91 14.03 -7.49 -9.73
CA GLY A 91 12.88 -7.90 -8.97
C GLY A 91 11.89 -6.74 -8.73
N SER A 92 10.59 -7.01 -8.73
CA SER A 92 9.78 -5.88 -9.09
C SER A 92 8.44 -5.70 -8.41
N ASN A 93 7.87 -6.71 -7.80
CA ASN A 93 6.44 -6.65 -7.55
C ASN A 93 6.05 -6.21 -6.14
N ALA A 94 6.98 -6.10 -5.23
CA ALA A 94 6.71 -5.58 -3.89
C ALA A 94 7.87 -4.75 -3.41
N LEU A 95 7.55 -3.63 -2.79
CA LEU A 95 8.51 -2.74 -2.16
C LEU A 95 8.12 -2.62 -0.69
N SER A 96 9.02 -3.00 0.20
CA SER A 96 8.91 -2.66 1.60
C SER A 96 10.28 -2.29 2.14
N ILE A 97 10.34 -1.30 3.01
CA ILE A 97 11.59 -0.83 3.60
C ILE A 97 11.46 -0.90 5.11
N ASP A 98 12.38 -1.60 5.76
CA ASP A 98 12.39 -1.68 7.20
C ASP A 98 12.93 -0.40 7.87
N ARG A 99 12.88 -0.36 9.20
CA ARG A 99 13.40 0.79 9.98
C ARG A 99 14.92 1.01 9.83
N ASN A 100 15.66 -0.01 9.43
CA ASN A 100 17.11 0.03 9.25
C ASN A 100 17.50 0.50 7.85
N GLY A 101 16.54 0.57 6.92
CA GLY A 101 16.75 0.95 5.52
C GLY A 101 17.09 -0.24 4.63
N ILE A 102 16.73 -1.44 5.05
CA ILE A 102 16.76 -2.60 4.17
C ILE A 102 15.49 -2.56 3.33
N LEU A 103 15.69 -2.46 2.03
CA LEU A 103 14.64 -2.53 1.03
C LEU A 103 14.47 -3.99 0.61
N TYR A 104 13.25 -4.48 0.68
CA TYR A 104 12.85 -5.81 0.23
C TYR A 104 12.14 -5.66 -1.11
N ALA A 105 12.70 -6.29 -2.13
CA ALA A 105 12.11 -6.35 -3.46
C ALA A 105 11.85 -7.80 -3.85
N MET A 106 10.66 -8.08 -4.33
CA MET A 106 10.25 -9.43 -4.72
C MET A 106 10.46 -9.64 -6.22
N ASP A 107 11.06 -10.77 -6.58
CA ASP A 107 10.92 -11.34 -7.91
C ASP A 107 9.94 -12.55 -7.88
N PRO A 108 9.69 -13.23 -9.01
CA PRO A 108 8.78 -14.38 -9.01
C PRO A 108 9.19 -15.56 -8.13
N PHE A 109 10.42 -15.60 -7.62
CA PHE A 109 10.99 -16.75 -6.91
C PHE A 109 11.56 -16.40 -5.54
N ASP A 110 12.17 -15.22 -5.39
CA ASP A 110 12.93 -14.84 -4.20
C ASP A 110 12.57 -13.41 -3.75
N VAL A 111 12.92 -13.09 -2.51
CA VAL A 111 12.88 -11.73 -1.98
C VAL A 111 14.32 -11.25 -1.81
N TYR A 112 14.70 -10.27 -2.59
CA TYR A 112 16.03 -9.64 -2.51
C TYR A 112 16.05 -8.53 -1.48
N CYS A 113 17.18 -8.41 -0.78
CA CYS A 113 17.40 -7.40 0.24
C CYS A 113 18.46 -6.41 -0.24
N TYR A 114 18.16 -5.11 -0.20
CA TYR A 114 19.08 -4.04 -0.60
C TYR A 114 19.27 -3.06 0.55
N ASP A 115 20.53 -2.79 0.92
CA ASP A 115 20.84 -1.83 1.98
C ASP A 115 20.95 -0.42 1.42
N LEU A 116 19.90 0.39 1.60
CA LEU A 116 19.87 1.80 1.16
C LEU A 116 20.92 2.69 1.83
N ASN A 117 21.61 2.21 2.89
CA ASN A 117 22.68 2.95 3.53
C ASN A 117 24.07 2.52 3.03
N SER A 118 24.15 1.52 2.16
CA SER A 118 25.41 1.06 1.60
C SER A 118 26.01 2.07 0.62
N SER A 119 27.28 1.90 0.28
CA SER A 119 27.93 2.70 -0.77
C SER A 119 27.52 2.28 -2.18
N ASP A 120 26.89 1.14 -2.31
CA ASP A 120 26.29 0.60 -3.52
C ASP A 120 24.91 0.00 -3.17
N PRO A 121 23.88 0.84 -3.16
CA PRO A 121 22.53 0.42 -2.76
C PRO A 121 21.85 -0.53 -3.76
N GLU A 122 22.37 -0.62 -4.98
CA GLU A 122 21.84 -1.49 -6.05
C GLU A 122 22.47 -2.89 -6.02
N GLU A 123 23.52 -3.14 -5.21
CA GLU A 123 24.09 -4.45 -5.02
C GLU A 123 23.20 -5.26 -4.05
N PRO A 124 22.55 -6.34 -4.50
CA PRO A 124 21.69 -7.15 -3.63
C PRO A 124 22.52 -7.85 -2.55
N GLY A 125 21.97 -7.85 -1.34
CA GLY A 125 22.44 -8.69 -0.26
C GLY A 125 21.95 -10.14 -0.39
N ASP A 126 21.90 -10.83 0.74
CA ASP A 126 21.37 -12.20 0.78
C ASP A 126 19.87 -12.19 0.46
N ALA A 127 19.44 -13.03 -0.46
CA ALA A 127 18.03 -13.26 -0.73
C ALA A 127 17.39 -14.04 0.42
N LEU A 128 16.10 -13.78 0.66
CA LEU A 128 15.30 -14.59 1.57
C LEU A 128 14.73 -15.78 0.80
N ASP A 129 14.86 -16.99 1.33
CA ASP A 129 14.32 -18.22 0.75
C ASP A 129 12.77 -18.29 0.87
N TYR A 130 12.08 -17.19 0.58
CA TYR A 130 10.63 -17.12 0.65
C TYR A 130 10.06 -16.31 -0.51
N MET A 131 8.95 -16.80 -1.04
CA MET A 131 8.15 -16.08 -2.04
C MET A 131 7.06 -15.30 -1.33
N GLY A 132 6.77 -14.09 -1.80
CA GLY A 132 5.61 -13.35 -1.33
C GLY A 132 5.82 -11.86 -1.19
N SER A 133 4.73 -11.16 -0.97
CA SER A 133 4.76 -9.73 -0.64
C SER A 133 5.37 -9.51 0.73
N CYS A 134 6.17 -8.47 0.85
CA CYS A 134 6.85 -8.09 2.08
C CYS A 134 6.22 -6.84 2.69
N TYR A 135 6.06 -6.86 4.01
CA TYR A 135 5.54 -5.75 4.79
C TYR A 135 6.44 -5.54 6.00
N SER A 136 7.16 -4.42 6.05
CA SER A 136 8.14 -4.16 7.11
C SER A 136 7.61 -3.17 8.14
N SER A 137 7.82 -3.49 9.42
CA SER A 137 7.52 -2.57 10.51
C SER A 137 8.48 -1.38 10.50
N LYS A 138 7.94 -0.19 10.73
CA LYS A 138 8.75 1.03 10.92
C LYS A 138 9.24 1.17 12.37
N ASP A 139 8.60 0.47 13.30
CA ASP A 139 8.87 0.59 14.74
C ASP A 139 9.77 -0.52 15.26
N ARG A 140 9.76 -1.67 14.61
CA ARG A 140 10.50 -2.87 15.01
C ARG A 140 11.40 -3.39 13.90
N ASP A 141 12.37 -4.20 14.25
CA ASP A 141 13.15 -5.01 13.33
C ASP A 141 12.37 -6.29 12.99
N LEU A 142 11.40 -6.13 12.10
CA LEU A 142 10.44 -7.17 11.76
C LEU A 142 9.90 -6.93 10.35
N THR A 143 9.88 -7.98 9.57
CA THR A 143 9.26 -8.03 8.25
C THR A 143 8.31 -9.22 8.20
N VAL A 144 7.15 -9.04 7.61
CA VAL A 144 6.19 -10.11 7.32
C VAL A 144 6.28 -10.44 5.84
N ILE A 145 6.46 -11.70 5.52
CA ILE A 145 6.38 -12.21 4.15
C ILE A 145 5.07 -12.99 4.02
N TYR A 146 4.33 -12.69 2.99
CA TYR A 146 3.05 -13.33 2.75
C TYR A 146 2.87 -13.71 1.28
N TRP A 147 2.44 -14.93 1.05
CA TRP A 147 2.00 -15.42 -0.25
C TRP A 147 0.57 -15.93 -0.14
N THR A 148 -0.23 -15.65 -1.15
CA THR A 148 -1.64 -16.11 -1.19
C THR A 148 -1.71 -17.61 -0.91
N ASP A 149 -2.65 -18.01 -0.06
CA ASP A 149 -2.87 -19.41 0.36
C ASP A 149 -1.74 -20.02 1.22
N SER A 150 -0.86 -19.21 1.80
CA SER A 150 0.15 -19.65 2.78
C SER A 150 -0.02 -18.93 4.11
N ALA A 151 0.52 -19.51 5.18
CA ALA A 151 0.63 -18.79 6.44
C ALA A 151 1.63 -17.64 6.30
N PRO A 152 1.38 -16.46 6.92
CA PRO A 152 2.37 -15.41 6.97
C PRO A 152 3.64 -15.87 7.70
N VAL A 153 4.80 -15.39 7.27
CA VAL A 153 6.08 -15.69 7.90
C VAL A 153 6.65 -14.40 8.48
N LEU A 154 6.94 -14.42 9.77
CA LEU A 154 7.66 -13.33 10.44
C LEU A 154 9.16 -13.54 10.26
N VAL A 155 9.85 -12.51 9.83
CA VAL A 155 11.32 -12.44 9.79
C VAL A 155 11.76 -11.42 10.82
N GLN A 156 12.46 -11.86 11.84
CA GLN A 156 12.99 -11.02 12.90
C GLN A 156 14.39 -11.49 13.30
N ASP A 157 15.36 -10.59 13.36
CA ASP A 157 16.77 -10.91 13.71
C ASP A 157 17.37 -12.06 12.86
N GLY A 158 16.91 -12.23 11.60
CA GLY A 158 17.30 -13.32 10.70
C GLY A 158 16.68 -14.67 11.04
N GLU A 159 15.76 -14.74 11.99
CA GLU A 159 14.97 -15.94 12.29
C GLU A 159 13.61 -15.87 11.59
N TYR A 160 13.15 -17.03 11.10
CA TYR A 160 11.87 -17.18 10.39
C TYR A 160 10.88 -17.93 11.26
N THR A 161 9.72 -17.35 11.47
CA THR A 161 8.63 -17.95 12.24
C THR A 161 7.34 -17.92 11.44
N GLU A 162 6.79 -19.10 11.14
CA GLU A 162 5.46 -19.20 10.55
C GLU A 162 4.41 -18.76 11.58
N LEU A 163 3.57 -17.81 11.18
CA LEU A 163 2.55 -17.24 12.05
C LEU A 163 1.26 -18.03 11.92
N THR A 164 0.84 -18.66 13.00
CA THR A 164 -0.47 -19.30 13.08
C THR A 164 -1.49 -18.28 13.57
N LEU A 165 -2.44 -17.91 12.71
CA LEU A 165 -3.51 -16.98 13.08
C LEU A 165 -4.58 -17.69 13.91
N GLU A 166 -5.10 -17.01 14.94
CA GLU A 166 -6.13 -17.56 15.83
C GLU A 166 -7.39 -17.96 15.05
N GLY A 167 -7.88 -19.15 15.33
CA GLY A 167 -9.03 -19.71 14.63
C GLY A 167 -8.69 -20.52 13.37
N ASP A 168 -7.40 -20.67 13.06
CA ASP A 168 -6.89 -21.46 11.93
C ASP A 168 -6.93 -22.97 12.27
N ASN A 169 -8.12 -23.49 12.51
CA ASN A 169 -8.34 -24.91 12.68
C ASN A 169 -8.85 -25.50 11.37
N GLU A 170 -8.20 -26.46 10.78
CA GLU A 170 -8.53 -27.33 9.62
C GLU A 170 -9.41 -26.72 8.50
N ILE A 171 -10.23 -25.71 8.83
CA ILE A 171 -10.94 -24.77 8.00
C ILE A 171 -10.76 -23.43 8.72
N GLY A 172 -9.61 -22.80 8.55
CA GLY A 172 -9.27 -21.55 9.21
C GLY A 172 -10.28 -20.43 8.95
N PRO A 173 -10.37 -19.42 9.82
CA PRO A 173 -11.26 -18.28 9.60
C PRO A 173 -10.93 -17.54 8.32
N PHE A 174 -9.73 -17.75 7.77
CA PHE A 174 -9.27 -17.20 6.50
C PHE A 174 -8.55 -18.29 5.70
N CYS A 175 -9.31 -19.20 5.11
CA CYS A 175 -8.77 -20.23 4.24
C CYS A 175 -8.21 -19.67 2.92
N SER A 176 -8.56 -18.44 2.60
CA SER A 176 -7.98 -17.64 1.53
C SER A 176 -7.89 -16.18 2.00
N MET A 177 -6.69 -15.63 2.00
CA MET A 177 -6.42 -14.23 2.35
C MET A 177 -5.93 -13.50 1.09
N PRO A 178 -6.82 -12.87 0.31
CA PRO A 178 -6.41 -12.17 -0.90
C PRO A 178 -5.62 -10.91 -0.64
N SER A 179 -5.76 -10.29 0.54
CA SER A 179 -4.95 -9.13 0.90
C SER A 179 -4.48 -9.18 2.35
N LEU A 180 -3.24 -8.76 2.57
CA LEU A 180 -2.63 -8.61 3.88
C LEU A 180 -1.83 -7.31 3.89
N ASN A 181 -1.79 -6.64 5.02
CA ASN A 181 -0.96 -5.47 5.26
C ASN A 181 -0.46 -5.48 6.72
N LEU A 182 0.68 -4.84 6.96
CA LEU A 182 1.19 -4.58 8.30
C LEU A 182 0.99 -3.09 8.62
N SER A 183 0.23 -2.80 9.67
CA SER A 183 -0.01 -1.44 10.13
C SER A 183 0.39 -1.30 11.59
N GLY A 184 1.54 -0.69 11.84
CA GLY A 184 2.19 -0.71 13.15
C GLY A 184 2.59 -2.14 13.55
N ASP A 185 2.02 -2.62 14.66
CA ASP A 185 2.23 -3.98 15.19
C ASP A 185 1.03 -4.90 14.93
N GLU A 186 0.19 -4.58 13.96
CA GLU A 186 -0.99 -5.36 13.63
C GLU A 186 -0.98 -5.80 12.18
N LEU A 187 -1.28 -7.07 11.97
CA LEU A 187 -1.57 -7.64 10.67
C LEU A 187 -3.03 -7.39 10.33
N LEU A 188 -3.25 -6.66 9.25
CA LEU A 188 -4.58 -6.40 8.72
C LEU A 188 -4.79 -7.29 7.51
N THR A 189 -5.92 -7.98 7.45
CA THR A 189 -6.22 -8.85 6.33
C THR A 189 -7.68 -8.77 5.92
N VAL A 190 -7.94 -9.03 4.65
CA VAL A 190 -9.26 -9.37 4.15
C VAL A 190 -9.18 -10.79 3.62
N GLY A 191 -10.06 -11.64 4.08
CA GLY A 191 -10.06 -13.04 3.70
C GLY A 191 -11.42 -13.67 3.78
N GLU A 192 -11.53 -14.88 3.24
CA GLU A 192 -12.72 -15.72 3.26
C GLU A 192 -12.63 -16.66 4.46
N PRO A 193 -13.46 -16.50 5.50
CA PRO A 193 -13.39 -17.34 6.71
C PRO A 193 -13.94 -18.75 6.48
N ASP A 194 -14.77 -18.89 5.48
CA ASP A 194 -15.32 -20.16 5.05
C ASP A 194 -15.58 -20.11 3.53
N SER A 195 -15.98 -21.17 2.93
CA SER A 195 -16.28 -21.22 1.48
C SER A 195 -17.62 -20.56 1.10
N SER A 196 -18.08 -19.55 1.85
CA SER A 196 -19.33 -18.84 1.57
C SER A 196 -19.24 -17.90 0.38
N GLY A 197 -18.03 -17.45 0.06
CA GLY A 197 -17.75 -16.42 -0.94
C GLY A 197 -17.87 -14.99 -0.39
N ASP A 198 -18.10 -14.85 0.93
CA ASP A 198 -18.09 -13.55 1.60
C ASP A 198 -16.72 -13.27 2.22
N TYR A 199 -16.19 -12.07 2.01
CA TYR A 199 -14.92 -11.64 2.55
C TYR A 199 -15.11 -10.80 3.82
N TYR A 200 -14.23 -11.00 4.79
CA TYR A 200 -14.27 -10.28 6.06
C TYR A 200 -12.92 -9.65 6.33
N PHE A 201 -12.95 -8.47 6.95
CA PHE A 201 -11.76 -7.85 7.51
C PHE A 201 -11.44 -8.48 8.87
N ALA A 202 -10.15 -8.69 9.16
CA ALA A 202 -9.67 -9.00 10.49
C ALA A 202 -8.32 -8.32 10.76
N ALA A 203 -8.04 -8.10 12.04
CA ALA A 203 -6.76 -7.65 12.54
C ALA A 203 -6.23 -8.67 13.57
N PHE A 204 -4.93 -8.94 13.49
CA PHE A 204 -4.22 -9.85 14.40
C PHE A 204 -3.00 -9.14 14.97
N ASP A 205 -2.62 -9.52 16.19
CA ASP A 205 -1.30 -9.17 16.71
C ASP A 205 -0.20 -10.04 16.07
N LEU A 206 1.06 -9.73 16.38
CA LEU A 206 2.21 -10.46 15.86
C LEU A 206 2.43 -11.83 16.52
N ASP A 207 1.62 -12.19 17.50
CA ASP A 207 1.54 -13.53 18.08
C ASP A 207 0.43 -14.37 17.41
N GLY A 208 -0.32 -13.78 16.49
CA GLY A 208 -1.42 -14.40 15.73
C GLY A 208 -2.77 -14.38 16.44
N ASN A 209 -2.90 -13.64 17.56
CA ASN A 209 -4.18 -13.52 18.25
C ASN A 209 -5.08 -12.52 17.52
N GLU A 210 -6.35 -12.88 17.34
CA GLU A 210 -7.33 -11.98 16.72
C GLU A 210 -7.63 -10.80 17.65
N LEU A 211 -7.43 -9.58 17.14
CA LEU A 211 -7.73 -8.32 17.81
C LEU A 211 -9.10 -7.77 17.42
N ALA A 212 -9.46 -7.93 16.15
CA ALA A 212 -10.69 -7.41 15.59
C ALA A 212 -11.16 -8.26 14.41
N ARG A 213 -12.47 -8.33 14.20
CA ARG A 213 -13.08 -8.94 13.01
C ARG A 213 -14.30 -8.13 12.61
N SER A 214 -14.45 -7.86 11.31
CA SER A 214 -15.64 -7.18 10.81
C SER A 214 -16.90 -7.98 11.10
N SER A 215 -17.92 -7.26 11.56
CA SER A 215 -19.24 -7.85 11.89
C SER A 215 -20.09 -8.16 10.66
N GLN A 216 -19.64 -7.72 9.48
CA GLN A 216 -20.30 -7.92 8.20
C GLN A 216 -19.26 -8.08 7.08
N PRO A 217 -19.64 -8.67 5.94
CA PRO A 217 -18.74 -8.75 4.79
C PRO A 217 -18.27 -7.37 4.32
N VAL A 218 -17.02 -7.29 3.89
CA VAL A 218 -16.43 -6.10 3.26
C VAL A 218 -16.76 -6.03 1.77
N GLY A 219 -16.72 -4.83 1.20
CA GLY A 219 -17.15 -4.59 -0.19
C GLY A 219 -16.23 -5.17 -1.26
N SER A 220 -14.99 -5.54 -0.92
CA SER A 220 -14.00 -6.10 -1.86
C SER A 220 -13.00 -6.96 -1.13
N PHE A 221 -12.47 -7.95 -1.83
CA PHE A 221 -11.37 -8.78 -1.34
C PHE A 221 -9.99 -8.10 -1.48
N ASP A 222 -9.86 -7.16 -2.40
CA ASP A 222 -8.64 -6.42 -2.66
C ASP A 222 -8.77 -5.01 -2.07
N ALA A 223 -8.63 -4.93 -0.75
CA ALA A 223 -8.80 -3.70 -0.01
C ALA A 223 -7.45 -3.15 0.47
N VAL A 224 -7.25 -1.85 0.29
CA VAL A 224 -6.16 -1.12 0.95
C VAL A 224 -6.57 -0.79 2.37
N MET A 225 -5.75 -1.17 3.34
CA MET A 225 -6.12 -1.14 4.76
C MET A 225 -5.13 -0.31 5.56
N MET A 226 -5.64 0.38 6.58
CA MET A 226 -4.82 1.13 7.51
C MET A 226 -5.46 1.18 8.90
N LYS A 227 -4.64 0.98 9.94
CA LYS A 227 -5.03 1.31 11.31
C LYS A 227 -4.96 2.81 11.53
N ARG A 228 -5.98 3.34 12.21
CA ARG A 228 -6.07 4.74 12.64
C ARG A 228 -6.34 4.80 14.15
N PRO A 229 -6.18 5.95 14.83
CA PRO A 229 -6.43 6.08 16.25
C PRO A 229 -7.81 5.62 16.70
N ASN A 230 -8.84 5.83 15.87
CA ASN A 230 -10.23 5.51 16.20
C ASN A 230 -10.72 4.19 15.59
N GLY A 231 -9.86 3.42 14.90
CA GLY A 231 -10.22 2.13 14.31
C GLY A 231 -9.47 1.79 13.04
N TYR A 232 -10.18 1.22 12.07
CA TYR A 232 -9.59 0.76 10.81
C TYR A 232 -10.31 1.41 9.63
N LEU A 233 -9.51 1.91 8.70
CA LEU A 233 -9.95 2.42 7.40
C LEU A 233 -9.65 1.37 6.33
N LEU A 234 -10.66 1.01 5.56
CA LEU A 234 -10.54 0.14 4.39
C LEU A 234 -10.97 0.92 3.14
N ASP A 235 -10.15 0.92 2.12
CA ASP A 235 -10.52 1.32 0.76
C ASP A 235 -10.80 0.05 -0.06
N THR A 236 -12.03 -0.11 -0.48
CA THR A 236 -12.48 -1.27 -1.28
C THR A 236 -12.42 -1.00 -2.77
N GLY A 237 -11.72 0.06 -3.20
CA GLY A 237 -11.65 0.53 -4.57
C GLY A 237 -12.89 1.31 -5.05
N TYR A 238 -14.02 1.17 -4.37
CA TYR A 238 -15.28 1.86 -4.68
C TYR A 238 -15.75 2.76 -3.58
N MET A 239 -15.45 2.42 -2.34
CA MET A 239 -15.88 3.15 -1.15
C MET A 239 -14.89 2.93 -0.01
N TRP A 240 -14.89 3.87 0.92
CA TRP A 240 -14.19 3.71 2.18
C TRP A 240 -15.14 3.18 3.23
N GLU A 241 -14.68 2.20 3.98
CA GLU A 241 -15.40 1.60 5.11
C GLU A 241 -14.62 1.85 6.40
N LEU A 242 -15.34 2.24 7.45
CA LEU A 242 -14.78 2.52 8.78
C LEU A 242 -15.22 1.46 9.76
N TYR A 243 -14.28 0.96 10.54
CA TYR A 243 -14.50 -0.03 11.58
C TYR A 243 -13.92 0.46 12.90
N ALA A 244 -14.63 0.22 14.00
CA ALA A 244 -14.12 0.46 15.35
C ALA A 244 -12.92 -0.45 15.66
N PRO A 245 -12.15 -0.18 16.74
CA PRO A 245 -11.00 -1.01 17.12
C PRO A 245 -11.32 -2.48 17.40
N ASP A 246 -12.58 -2.81 17.67
CA ASP A 246 -13.06 -4.19 17.89
C ASP A 246 -13.62 -4.85 16.60
N GLY A 247 -13.52 -4.18 15.45
CA GLY A 247 -14.04 -4.66 14.18
C GLY A 247 -15.53 -4.35 13.94
N THR A 248 -16.20 -3.68 14.88
CA THR A 248 -17.59 -3.26 14.66
C THR A 248 -17.64 -2.25 13.51
N PHE A 249 -18.48 -2.53 12.51
CA PHE A 249 -18.71 -1.61 11.42
C PHE A 249 -19.31 -0.29 11.93
N LEU A 250 -18.71 0.81 11.55
CA LEU A 250 -19.18 2.14 11.94
C LEU A 250 -20.00 2.78 10.83
N GLU A 251 -19.40 2.96 9.65
CA GLU A 251 -20.04 3.64 8.54
C GLU A 251 -19.22 3.42 7.26
N LYS A 252 -19.80 3.76 6.14
CA LYS A 252 -19.11 3.78 4.85
C LYS A 252 -19.42 5.03 4.05
N SER A 253 -18.52 5.41 3.17
CA SER A 253 -18.79 6.46 2.21
C SER A 253 -19.94 6.03 1.29
N LEU A 254 -20.91 6.94 1.07
CA LEU A 254 -22.00 6.65 0.16
C LEU A 254 -21.52 6.86 -1.28
N PRO A 255 -21.68 5.89 -2.18
CA PRO A 255 -21.45 6.13 -3.58
C PRO A 255 -22.52 7.12 -4.09
N VAL A 256 -22.08 8.25 -4.59
CA VAL A 256 -22.94 9.16 -5.36
C VAL A 256 -22.76 8.78 -6.83
N GLY A 257 -23.58 7.79 -7.31
CA GLY A 257 -23.33 7.11 -8.58
C GLY A 257 -22.29 5.98 -8.43
N GLU A 258 -22.10 5.15 -9.42
CA GLU A 258 -21.28 3.93 -9.32
C GLU A 258 -19.77 4.18 -9.06
N ARG A 259 -19.28 5.42 -9.03
CA ARG A 259 -17.84 5.74 -8.93
C ARG A 259 -17.53 7.08 -8.27
N GLU A 260 -18.48 7.77 -7.64
CA GLU A 260 -18.31 9.20 -7.32
C GLU A 260 -17.76 9.53 -5.93
N THR A 261 -17.57 8.55 -5.04
CA THR A 261 -17.13 8.87 -3.66
C THR A 261 -15.68 9.33 -3.62
N LEU A 262 -14.80 8.62 -4.31
CA LEU A 262 -13.39 9.04 -4.44
C LEU A 262 -13.27 10.30 -5.30
N CYS A 263 -14.15 10.48 -6.31
CA CYS A 263 -14.21 11.70 -7.08
C CYS A 263 -14.56 12.94 -6.24
N GLN A 264 -15.37 12.79 -5.19
CA GLN A 264 -15.63 13.91 -4.26
C GLN A 264 -14.38 14.29 -3.46
N LEU A 265 -13.58 13.31 -3.06
CA LEU A 265 -12.37 13.52 -2.29
C LEU A 265 -11.22 14.04 -3.17
N CYS A 266 -11.06 13.50 -4.35
CA CYS A 266 -9.92 13.74 -5.24
C CYS A 266 -10.22 14.65 -6.42
N GLY A 267 -11.49 14.95 -6.69
CA GLY A 267 -11.94 15.77 -7.82
C GLY A 267 -12.00 15.02 -9.17
N ASP A 268 -11.50 13.80 -9.23
CA ASP A 268 -11.56 12.91 -10.38
C ASP A 268 -11.43 11.44 -9.94
N PHE A 269 -11.53 10.50 -10.89
CA PHE A 269 -11.44 9.07 -10.61
C PHE A 269 -10.00 8.67 -10.29
N CYS A 270 -9.80 8.18 -9.07
CA CYS A 270 -8.54 7.63 -8.59
C CYS A 270 -8.78 6.27 -7.94
N THR A 271 -7.83 5.35 -8.09
CA THR A 271 -7.73 4.12 -7.30
C THR A 271 -6.52 4.25 -6.41
N PHE A 272 -6.65 3.91 -5.14
CA PHE A 272 -5.52 3.90 -4.22
C PHE A 272 -4.95 2.49 -4.11
N ASP A 273 -3.64 2.39 -4.13
CA ASP A 273 -2.89 1.14 -4.08
C ASP A 273 -2.24 0.94 -2.70
N VAL A 274 -1.91 2.05 -2.02
CA VAL A 274 -1.29 1.99 -0.70
C VAL A 274 -1.58 3.24 0.13
N PHE A 275 -1.69 3.05 1.44
CA PHE A 275 -1.74 4.12 2.43
C PHE A 275 -0.43 4.15 3.21
N LEU A 276 0.26 5.29 3.23
CA LEU A 276 1.48 5.50 3.98
C LEU A 276 1.22 6.41 5.17
N PRO A 277 1.49 5.98 6.40
CA PRO A 277 1.32 6.83 7.57
C PRO A 277 2.25 8.04 7.51
N LEU A 278 1.74 9.23 7.91
CA LEU A 278 2.51 10.46 8.05
C LEU A 278 2.58 10.88 9.51
N GLU A 279 1.45 11.28 10.03
CA GLU A 279 1.23 11.81 11.36
C GLU A 279 -0.01 11.15 11.95
N GLU A 280 -0.26 11.33 13.25
CA GLU A 280 -1.42 10.73 13.92
C GLU A 280 -2.75 11.02 13.20
N ASN A 281 -2.88 12.23 12.64
CA ASN A 281 -4.08 12.69 11.94
C ASN A 281 -3.93 12.79 10.42
N ALA A 282 -2.86 12.24 9.84
CA ALA A 282 -2.61 12.33 8.41
C ALA A 282 -1.94 11.08 7.83
N PHE A 283 -2.20 10.82 6.54
CA PHE A 283 -1.53 9.77 5.76
C PHE A 283 -1.43 10.20 4.29
N LEU A 284 -0.55 9.56 3.54
CA LEU A 284 -0.56 9.64 2.09
C LEU A 284 -1.41 8.51 1.52
N ALA A 285 -2.33 8.87 0.63
CA ALA A 285 -3.00 7.94 -0.25
C ALA A 285 -2.28 8.00 -1.60
N VAL A 286 -1.66 6.89 -1.96
CA VAL A 286 -0.88 6.72 -3.19
C VAL A 286 -1.65 5.79 -4.09
N GLY A 287 -1.75 6.12 -5.36
CA GLY A 287 -2.49 5.32 -6.31
C GLY A 287 -2.31 5.85 -7.73
N HIS A 288 -3.30 5.59 -8.55
CA HIS A 288 -3.27 5.99 -9.94
C HIS A 288 -4.61 6.62 -10.37
N HIS A 289 -4.51 7.49 -11.36
CA HIS A 289 -5.64 8.04 -12.10
C HIS A 289 -5.63 7.43 -13.50
N GLY A 290 -6.66 6.70 -13.82
CA GLY A 290 -6.72 6.05 -15.12
C GLY A 290 -8.15 5.89 -15.62
N LYS A 291 -8.30 6.04 -16.92
CA LYS A 291 -9.43 5.48 -17.65
C LYS A 291 -8.94 4.17 -18.25
N ALA A 292 -9.80 3.19 -18.32
CA ALA A 292 -9.49 1.83 -18.81
C ALA A 292 -8.81 1.75 -20.21
N THR A 293 -8.52 2.88 -20.86
CA THR A 293 -7.94 2.99 -22.20
C THR A 293 -6.71 3.91 -22.28
N GLU A 294 -6.26 4.49 -21.15
CA GLU A 294 -5.12 5.41 -21.10
C GLU A 294 -4.10 4.88 -20.09
N PRO A 295 -2.80 5.15 -20.26
CA PRO A 295 -1.80 4.82 -19.25
C PRO A 295 -2.17 5.45 -17.91
N ASP A 296 -2.00 4.68 -16.84
CA ASP A 296 -2.29 5.14 -15.49
C ASP A 296 -1.31 6.24 -15.08
N GLU A 297 -1.84 7.39 -14.65
CA GLU A 297 -1.03 8.44 -14.05
C GLU A 297 -0.96 8.23 -12.54
N PRO A 298 0.23 8.04 -11.96
CA PRO A 298 0.37 7.92 -10.52
C PRO A 298 -0.04 9.24 -9.83
N VAL A 299 -0.77 9.11 -8.74
CA VAL A 299 -1.29 10.24 -7.96
C VAL A 299 -0.99 10.07 -6.49
N VAL A 300 -0.75 11.18 -5.80
CA VAL A 300 -0.54 11.20 -4.35
C VAL A 300 -1.40 12.27 -3.72
N PHE A 301 -2.11 11.90 -2.69
CA PHE A 301 -2.88 12.81 -1.86
C PHE A 301 -2.43 12.74 -0.40
N ARG A 302 -2.26 13.88 0.22
CA ARG A 302 -2.23 13.97 1.68
C ARG A 302 -3.67 13.99 2.18
N ILE A 303 -4.02 13.01 2.96
CA ILE A 303 -5.32 12.92 3.62
C ILE A 303 -5.13 13.31 5.08
N THR A 304 -5.92 14.27 5.56
CA THR A 304 -6.04 14.60 6.97
C THR A 304 -7.41 14.20 7.47
N THR A 305 -7.49 13.65 8.67
CA THR A 305 -8.72 13.12 9.24
C THR A 305 -8.71 13.18 10.76
N ASP A 306 -9.88 13.17 11.35
CA ASP A 306 -10.13 13.01 12.79
C ASP A 306 -10.57 11.57 13.16
N PHE A 307 -10.50 10.66 12.19
CA PHE A 307 -10.77 9.22 12.37
C PHE A 307 -9.63 8.43 13.00
#